data_64e1693d46fa74ac3736e3f1c2ffe9a0
#
_entry.id   64e1693d46fa74ac3736e3f1c2ffe9a0
#
_cell.length_a   1.000
_cell.length_b   1.000
_cell.length_c   1.000
_cell.angle_alpha   90.00
_cell.angle_beta   90.00
_cell.angle_gamma   90.00
#
_symmetry.space_group_name_H-M   'P 1'
#
loop_
_entity.id
_entity.type
_entity.pdbx_description
1 polymer ?
#
loop_
_entity_poly.entity_id
_entity_poly.type
_entity_poly.pdbx_seq_one_letter_code
_entity_poly.pdbx_strand_id
1 'polypeptide(L)'
;TSLTVSGVQIDPTAVTPADIVGAVTADGVESGMEVIRQIFPKLNMTPGILLAPGWSENALVSAGLQAKTSHINGVFNCVCIVDIDSSTAGATKYDDVKRQKEKQAVTSANCYAVWLYAKVGDVIYAGSAMAAAATEATDANNGDIPNVSPDNKPISISAACLKDGTEVLLDQEQANVVNSFGVATWLNMNGFRLWGNNTACYPGNTDPKDRWFSVRRFFCWDDNTFIQTYFQKVSDPLNKRLI
;
A
#
# COMPACT_ATOMS: atom_id res chain seq x y z
N THR A 1 22.17 0.86 50.25
CA THR A 1 21.62 -0.22 49.39
C THR A 1 21.30 0.37 48.04
N SER A 2 22.07 0.04 47.02
CA SER A 2 21.78 0.43 45.63
C SER A 2 20.83 -0.62 45.01
N LEU A 3 19.74 -0.17 44.42
CA LEU A 3 18.84 -1.03 43.65
C LEU A 3 19.33 -1.02 42.20
N THR A 4 19.73 -2.19 41.69
CA THR A 4 20.04 -2.34 40.26
C THR A 4 18.82 -2.91 39.58
N VAL A 5 18.22 -2.14 38.66
CA VAL A 5 17.12 -2.61 37.82
C VAL A 5 17.72 -2.93 36.44
N SER A 6 17.59 -4.19 36.02
CA SER A 6 17.92 -4.62 34.68
C SER A 6 16.62 -4.81 33.89
N GLY A 7 16.55 -4.25 32.70
CA GLY A 7 15.40 -4.39 31.78
C GLY A 7 15.89 -4.56 30.34
N VAL A 8 15.08 -5.19 29.51
CA VAL A 8 15.30 -5.25 28.06
C VAL A 8 14.48 -4.12 27.43
N GLN A 9 15.16 -3.22 26.73
CA GLN A 9 14.51 -2.18 25.94
C GLN A 9 14.53 -2.59 24.48
N ILE A 10 13.40 -2.39 23.79
CA ILE A 10 13.34 -2.56 22.33
C ILE A 10 14.21 -1.48 21.69
N ASP A 11 15.15 -1.89 20.86
CA ASP A 11 15.95 -1.00 20.03
C ASP A 11 15.36 -0.94 18.62
N PRO A 12 14.59 0.11 18.24
CA PRO A 12 13.99 0.22 16.93
C PRO A 12 15.02 0.37 15.81
N THR A 13 16.26 0.77 16.13
CA THR A 13 17.34 0.92 15.14
C THR A 13 17.95 -0.42 14.72
N ALA A 14 17.74 -1.48 15.50
CA ALA A 14 18.17 -2.84 15.18
C ALA A 14 17.25 -3.57 14.18
N VAL A 15 16.05 -3.02 13.89
CA VAL A 15 15.11 -3.62 12.93
C VAL A 15 15.66 -3.52 11.52
N THR A 16 15.60 -4.62 10.79
CA THR A 16 16.07 -4.73 9.40
C THR A 16 14.92 -4.97 8.42
N PRO A 17 15.12 -4.74 7.11
CA PRO A 17 14.13 -5.11 6.08
C PRO A 17 13.72 -6.60 6.13
N ALA A 18 14.63 -7.50 6.53
CA ALA A 18 14.33 -8.92 6.69
C ALA A 18 13.37 -9.18 7.84
N ASP A 19 13.47 -8.43 8.94
CA ASP A 19 12.55 -8.55 10.09
C ASP A 19 11.14 -8.07 9.71
N ILE A 20 11.04 -7.03 8.86
CA ILE A 20 9.74 -6.54 8.34
C ILE A 20 9.09 -7.60 7.45
N VAL A 21 9.85 -8.22 6.53
CA VAL A 21 9.33 -9.30 5.67
C VAL A 21 8.99 -10.52 6.53
N GLY A 22 9.85 -10.84 7.48
CA GLY A 22 9.67 -11.94 8.41
C GLY A 22 9.88 -13.31 7.78
N ALA A 23 9.56 -14.32 8.55
CA ALA A 23 9.67 -15.71 8.16
C ALA A 23 8.74 -16.60 8.99
N VAL A 24 8.61 -17.87 8.59
CA VAL A 24 8.01 -18.93 9.39
C VAL A 24 9.13 -19.85 9.86
N THR A 25 9.28 -20.01 11.17
CA THR A 25 10.29 -20.92 11.74
C THR A 25 9.92 -22.38 11.51
N ALA A 26 10.86 -23.30 11.75
CA ALA A 26 10.60 -24.74 11.67
C ALA A 26 9.49 -25.18 12.64
N ASP A 27 9.32 -24.51 13.75
CA ASP A 27 8.27 -24.76 14.75
C ASP A 27 6.93 -24.07 14.41
N GLY A 28 6.83 -23.42 13.23
CA GLY A 28 5.61 -22.79 12.74
C GLY A 28 5.34 -21.39 13.33
N VAL A 29 6.32 -20.76 13.99
CA VAL A 29 6.18 -19.40 14.51
C VAL A 29 6.35 -18.40 13.36
N GLU A 30 5.35 -17.56 13.16
CA GLU A 30 5.30 -16.52 12.13
C GLU A 30 5.81 -15.18 12.67
N SER A 31 6.59 -14.46 11.86
CA SER A 31 7.11 -13.12 12.17
C SER A 31 6.92 -12.19 10.96
N GLY A 32 7.01 -10.86 11.21
CA GLY A 32 6.89 -9.85 10.16
C GLY A 32 5.59 -9.98 9.35
N MET A 33 5.68 -9.89 8.04
CA MET A 33 4.50 -9.99 7.14
C MET A 33 3.82 -11.36 7.14
N GLU A 34 4.47 -12.44 7.62
CA GLU A 34 3.85 -13.76 7.67
C GLU A 34 2.66 -13.80 8.63
N VAL A 35 2.65 -12.91 9.64
CA VAL A 35 1.54 -12.77 10.61
C VAL A 35 0.21 -12.39 9.95
N ILE A 36 0.22 -11.88 8.72
CA ILE A 36 -1.01 -11.55 7.95
C ILE A 36 -1.96 -12.75 7.89
N ARG A 37 -1.45 -13.97 7.84
CA ARG A 37 -2.25 -15.20 7.83
C ARG A 37 -3.10 -15.39 9.08
N GLN A 38 -2.76 -14.75 10.19
CA GLN A 38 -3.47 -14.86 11.46
C GLN A 38 -4.66 -13.90 11.58
N ILE A 39 -4.77 -12.91 10.67
CA ILE A 39 -5.81 -11.87 10.77
C ILE A 39 -7.19 -12.48 10.69
N PHE A 40 -7.48 -13.21 9.62
CA PHE A 40 -8.80 -13.80 9.43
C PHE A 40 -9.17 -14.82 10.53
N PRO A 41 -8.34 -15.83 10.86
CA PRO A 41 -8.65 -16.78 11.89
C PRO A 41 -8.85 -16.19 13.29
N LYS A 42 -8.16 -15.09 13.62
CA LYS A 42 -8.25 -14.46 14.94
C LYS A 42 -9.31 -13.37 15.05
N LEU A 43 -9.51 -12.60 13.97
CA LEU A 43 -10.32 -11.38 14.00
C LEU A 43 -11.57 -11.47 13.10
N ASN A 44 -11.67 -12.52 12.28
CA ASN A 44 -12.72 -12.67 11.25
C ASN A 44 -12.80 -11.46 10.30
N MET A 45 -11.63 -10.89 9.97
CA MET A 45 -11.49 -9.74 9.08
C MET A 45 -10.51 -10.07 7.97
N THR A 46 -10.75 -9.56 6.77
CA THR A 46 -9.80 -9.62 5.67
C THR A 46 -9.00 -8.33 5.57
N PRO A 47 -7.69 -8.39 5.31
CA PRO A 47 -6.91 -7.18 5.03
C PRO A 47 -7.43 -6.48 3.77
N GLY A 48 -7.62 -5.17 3.82
CA GLY A 48 -7.95 -4.36 2.64
C GLY A 48 -6.72 -3.75 1.97
N ILE A 49 -5.84 -3.16 2.78
CA ILE A 49 -4.62 -2.49 2.32
C ILE A 49 -3.44 -2.92 3.21
N LEU A 50 -2.32 -3.29 2.59
CA LEU A 50 -1.07 -3.58 3.28
C LEU A 50 -0.10 -2.40 3.14
N LEU A 51 0.53 -2.02 4.25
CA LEU A 51 1.46 -0.90 4.33
C LEU A 51 2.71 -1.27 5.12
N ALA A 52 3.84 -0.71 4.73
CA ALA A 52 5.07 -0.67 5.53
C ALA A 52 5.72 0.72 5.37
N PRO A 53 5.12 1.78 5.96
CA PRO A 53 5.59 3.15 5.81
C PRO A 53 7.03 3.30 6.31
N GLY A 54 7.87 4.01 5.53
CA GLY A 54 9.29 4.16 5.84
C GLY A 54 10.17 2.95 5.52
N TRP A 55 9.59 1.78 5.20
CA TRP A 55 10.29 0.55 4.83
C TRP A 55 10.02 0.11 3.40
N SER A 56 8.86 0.47 2.83
CA SER A 56 8.44 0.02 1.49
C SER A 56 9.30 0.54 0.34
N GLU A 57 10.18 1.53 0.58
CA GLU A 57 11.21 1.98 -0.35
C GLU A 57 12.32 0.94 -0.59
N ASN A 58 12.50 0.02 0.35
CA ASN A 58 13.42 -1.08 0.21
C ASN A 58 12.83 -2.15 -0.72
N ALA A 59 13.59 -2.58 -1.74
CA ALA A 59 13.12 -3.53 -2.75
C ALA A 59 12.65 -4.88 -2.15
N LEU A 60 13.31 -5.38 -1.09
CA LEU A 60 12.92 -6.61 -0.41
C LEU A 60 11.55 -6.46 0.26
N VAL A 61 11.33 -5.36 0.97
CA VAL A 61 10.06 -5.08 1.65
C VAL A 61 8.94 -4.84 0.64
N SER A 62 9.22 -4.06 -0.42
CA SER A 62 8.28 -3.82 -1.52
C SER A 62 7.85 -5.12 -2.21
N ALA A 63 8.81 -6.00 -2.52
CA ALA A 63 8.51 -7.31 -3.10
C ALA A 63 7.69 -8.19 -2.14
N GLY A 64 8.04 -8.18 -0.85
CA GLY A 64 7.29 -8.87 0.20
C GLY A 64 5.83 -8.40 0.28
N LEU A 65 5.60 -7.08 0.33
CA LEU A 65 4.24 -6.52 0.31
C LEU A 65 3.46 -6.97 -0.92
N GLN A 66 4.03 -6.85 -2.11
CA GLN A 66 3.37 -7.26 -3.36
C GLN A 66 3.03 -8.75 -3.35
N ALA A 67 3.92 -9.60 -2.86
CA ALA A 67 3.68 -11.05 -2.77
C ALA A 67 2.56 -11.42 -1.79
N LYS A 68 2.36 -10.63 -0.72
CA LYS A 68 1.34 -10.89 0.30
C LYS A 68 -0.05 -10.36 -0.07
N THR A 69 -0.24 -9.74 -1.23
CA THR A 69 -1.56 -9.22 -1.64
C THR A 69 -2.52 -10.26 -2.18
N SER A 70 -2.06 -11.47 -2.43
CA SER A 70 -2.86 -12.52 -3.07
C SER A 70 -2.80 -13.82 -2.30
N HIS A 71 -3.88 -14.59 -2.37
CA HIS A 71 -4.00 -15.91 -1.76
C HIS A 71 -3.76 -15.93 -0.24
N ILE A 72 -4.11 -14.84 0.47
CA ILE A 72 -4.09 -14.80 1.93
C ILE A 72 -5.03 -15.89 2.44
N ASN A 73 -4.54 -16.76 3.32
CA ASN A 73 -5.25 -17.97 3.77
C ASN A 73 -5.76 -18.86 2.61
N GLY A 74 -5.12 -18.77 1.44
CA GLY A 74 -5.43 -19.55 0.25
C GLY A 74 -6.52 -18.96 -0.65
N VAL A 75 -7.27 -17.95 -0.19
CA VAL A 75 -8.47 -17.46 -0.90
C VAL A 75 -8.59 -15.94 -0.99
N PHE A 76 -8.14 -15.17 0.01
CA PHE A 76 -8.38 -13.75 0.08
C PHE A 76 -7.32 -12.93 -0.68
N ASN A 77 -7.76 -11.79 -1.19
CA ASN A 77 -6.93 -10.82 -1.91
C ASN A 77 -7.04 -9.44 -1.27
N CYS A 78 -5.99 -8.64 -1.39
CA CYS A 78 -5.98 -7.24 -1.00
C CYS A 78 -5.04 -6.45 -1.91
N VAL A 79 -4.86 -5.17 -1.62
CA VAL A 79 -3.85 -4.35 -2.30
C VAL A 79 -2.76 -3.93 -1.32
N CYS A 80 -1.63 -3.46 -1.84
CA CYS A 80 -0.61 -2.77 -1.04
C CYS A 80 -0.35 -1.38 -1.59
N ILE A 81 0.13 -0.48 -0.72
CA ILE A 81 0.63 0.83 -1.15
C ILE A 81 2.10 0.90 -0.75
N VAL A 82 2.95 1.28 -1.70
CA VAL A 82 4.41 1.35 -1.50
C VAL A 82 4.95 2.73 -1.86
N ASP A 83 6.00 3.13 -1.17
CA ASP A 83 6.73 4.35 -1.47
C ASP A 83 7.81 4.10 -2.52
N ILE A 84 7.92 4.96 -3.51
CA ILE A 84 9.09 5.02 -4.39
C ILE A 84 10.15 5.84 -3.68
N ASP A 85 11.34 5.27 -3.52
CA ASP A 85 12.46 5.86 -2.80
C ASP A 85 12.78 7.25 -3.34
N SER A 86 12.61 8.24 -2.49
CA SER A 86 12.91 9.66 -2.75
C SER A 86 14.11 10.16 -1.94
N SER A 87 14.94 9.26 -1.41
CA SER A 87 16.23 9.60 -0.81
C SER A 87 17.22 10.11 -1.86
N THR A 88 18.36 10.61 -1.42
CA THR A 88 19.44 11.07 -2.32
C THR A 88 19.97 9.97 -3.24
N ALA A 89 19.78 8.71 -2.90
CA ALA A 89 20.13 7.54 -3.73
C ALA A 89 18.98 7.07 -4.64
N GLY A 90 17.79 7.62 -4.45
CA GLY A 90 16.56 7.28 -5.16
C GLY A 90 16.18 8.30 -6.23
N ALA A 91 14.88 8.54 -6.37
CA ALA A 91 14.30 9.51 -7.31
C ALA A 91 14.11 10.86 -6.61
N THR A 92 15.02 11.80 -6.85
CA THR A 92 14.90 13.18 -6.34
C THR A 92 14.18 14.11 -7.32
N LYS A 93 13.94 13.64 -8.56
CA LYS A 93 13.23 14.36 -9.61
C LYS A 93 12.15 13.48 -10.24
N TYR A 94 11.12 14.10 -10.80
CA TYR A 94 9.97 13.39 -11.40
C TYR A 94 10.36 12.47 -12.57
N ASP A 95 11.40 12.77 -13.33
CA ASP A 95 11.89 11.98 -14.45
C ASP A 95 12.73 10.76 -14.01
N ASP A 96 13.27 10.75 -12.79
CA ASP A 96 13.98 9.60 -12.20
C ASP A 96 13.02 8.53 -11.64
N VAL A 97 11.75 8.84 -11.43
CA VAL A 97 10.74 7.99 -10.79
C VAL A 97 10.60 6.64 -11.50
N LYS A 98 10.59 6.63 -12.83
CA LYS A 98 10.51 5.40 -13.63
C LYS A 98 11.66 4.44 -13.31
N ARG A 99 12.88 4.94 -13.37
CA ARG A 99 14.09 4.16 -13.09
C ARG A 99 14.09 3.61 -11.68
N GLN A 100 13.66 4.42 -10.70
CA GLN A 100 13.62 3.99 -9.31
C GLN A 100 12.53 2.94 -9.06
N LYS A 101 11.35 3.08 -9.66
CA LYS A 101 10.29 2.08 -9.64
C LYS A 101 10.76 0.73 -10.20
N GLU A 102 11.46 0.75 -11.33
CA GLU A 102 12.03 -0.44 -11.96
C GLU A 102 13.08 -1.11 -11.04
N LYS A 103 13.97 -0.31 -10.43
CA LYS A 103 14.96 -0.79 -9.45
C LYS A 103 14.33 -1.46 -8.23
N GLN A 104 13.18 -0.96 -7.77
CA GLN A 104 12.41 -1.54 -6.66
C GLN A 104 11.53 -2.72 -7.08
N ALA A 105 11.46 -3.05 -8.37
CA ALA A 105 10.60 -4.11 -8.93
C ALA A 105 9.11 -3.94 -8.56
N VAL A 106 8.61 -2.70 -8.57
CA VAL A 106 7.22 -2.37 -8.24
C VAL A 106 6.36 -2.46 -9.50
N THR A 107 5.71 -3.63 -9.71
CA THR A 107 5.02 -3.96 -10.98
C THR A 107 3.67 -4.64 -10.81
N SER A 108 3.25 -4.97 -9.60
CA SER A 108 2.02 -5.72 -9.35
C SER A 108 0.76 -4.89 -9.65
N ALA A 109 -0.28 -5.53 -10.19
CA ALA A 109 -1.61 -4.94 -10.32
C ALA A 109 -2.28 -4.70 -8.96
N ASN A 110 -1.90 -5.47 -7.92
CA ASN A 110 -2.39 -5.25 -6.55
C ASN A 110 -1.55 -4.22 -5.78
N CYS A 111 -0.68 -3.48 -6.45
CA CYS A 111 0.18 -2.50 -5.83
C CYS A 111 -0.12 -1.08 -6.34
N TYR A 112 -0.22 -0.14 -5.42
CA TYR A 112 -0.31 1.28 -5.70
C TYR A 112 0.99 1.94 -5.26
N ALA A 113 1.71 2.53 -6.20
CA ALA A 113 2.98 3.18 -5.93
C ALA A 113 2.79 4.68 -5.73
N VAL A 114 3.46 5.25 -4.75
CA VAL A 114 3.41 6.69 -4.44
C VAL A 114 4.81 7.25 -4.41
N TRP A 115 5.03 8.38 -5.06
CA TRP A 115 6.27 9.13 -4.99
C TRP A 115 6.05 10.46 -4.31
N LEU A 116 6.94 10.84 -3.43
CA LEU A 116 7.00 11.93 -2.45
C LEU A 116 6.33 11.59 -1.12
N TYR A 117 6.99 12.05 -0.08
CA TYR A 117 6.47 12.18 1.27
C TYR A 117 5.54 13.39 1.36
N ALA A 118 4.76 13.44 2.43
CA ALA A 118 3.86 14.54 2.72
C ALA A 118 4.18 15.15 4.07
N LYS A 119 4.24 16.46 4.12
CA LYS A 119 4.45 17.22 5.36
C LYS A 119 3.10 17.69 5.91
N VAL A 120 2.87 17.49 7.20
CA VAL A 120 1.70 18.00 7.92
C VAL A 120 2.21 18.76 9.14
N GLY A 121 2.12 20.07 9.12
CA GLY A 121 2.84 20.92 10.06
C GLY A 121 4.35 20.69 9.95
N ASP A 122 5.00 20.29 11.05
CA ASP A 122 6.43 20.01 11.11
C ASP A 122 6.77 18.51 10.95
N VAL A 123 5.77 17.64 10.79
CA VAL A 123 5.96 16.19 10.72
C VAL A 123 5.92 15.72 9.27
N ILE A 124 6.88 14.87 8.90
CA ILE A 124 6.98 14.25 7.59
C ILE A 124 6.42 12.82 7.67
N TYR A 125 5.45 12.53 6.82
CA TYR A 125 4.81 11.22 6.71
C TYR A 125 5.16 10.55 5.39
N ALA A 126 5.31 9.23 5.41
CA ALA A 126 5.47 8.45 4.19
C ALA A 126 4.28 8.65 3.24
N GLY A 127 4.56 8.75 1.94
CA GLY A 127 3.53 8.92 0.92
C GLY A 127 2.49 7.81 0.94
N SER A 128 2.93 6.57 1.16
CA SER A 128 2.04 5.40 1.28
C SER A 128 1.04 5.53 2.42
N ALA A 129 1.46 6.04 3.58
CA ALA A 129 0.56 6.25 4.72
C ALA A 129 -0.49 7.32 4.42
N MET A 130 -0.08 8.42 3.80
CA MET A 130 -0.99 9.51 3.45
C MET A 130 -1.93 9.13 2.30
N ALA A 131 -1.47 8.34 1.33
CA ALA A 131 -2.32 7.81 0.27
C ALA A 131 -3.35 6.81 0.82
N ALA A 132 -2.97 5.98 1.80
CA ALA A 132 -3.91 5.12 2.49
C ALA A 132 -4.98 5.94 3.22
N ALA A 133 -4.59 6.98 3.95
CA ALA A 133 -5.53 7.87 4.64
C ALA A 133 -6.51 8.55 3.66
N ALA A 134 -6.03 9.03 2.50
CA ALA A 134 -6.88 9.60 1.46
C ALA A 134 -7.85 8.57 0.87
N THR A 135 -7.39 7.33 0.74
CA THR A 135 -8.17 6.21 0.23
C THR A 135 -9.29 5.84 1.21
N GLU A 136 -8.95 5.64 2.48
CA GLU A 136 -9.92 5.32 3.53
C GLU A 136 -10.95 6.45 3.75
N ALA A 137 -10.51 7.71 3.70
CA ALA A 137 -11.43 8.85 3.76
C ALA A 137 -12.40 8.87 2.56
N THR A 138 -11.94 8.46 1.39
CA THR A 138 -12.79 8.35 0.19
C THR A 138 -13.82 7.24 0.36
N ASP A 139 -13.42 6.08 0.89
CA ASP A 139 -14.32 4.95 1.13
C ASP A 139 -15.37 5.29 2.21
N ALA A 140 -14.96 5.89 3.32
CA ALA A 140 -15.85 6.31 4.38
C ALA A 140 -16.93 7.29 3.89
N ASN A 141 -16.56 8.22 3.00
CA ASN A 141 -17.51 9.13 2.35
C ASN A 141 -18.41 8.46 1.30
N ASN A 142 -18.12 7.21 0.93
CA ASN A 142 -18.84 6.42 -0.06
C ASN A 142 -19.54 5.19 0.54
N GLY A 143 -19.84 5.23 1.83
CA GLY A 143 -20.52 4.15 2.55
C GLY A 143 -19.66 2.90 2.73
N ASP A 144 -18.36 3.07 2.90
CA ASP A 144 -17.34 2.02 3.09
C ASP A 144 -17.20 1.06 1.89
N ILE A 145 -17.60 1.51 0.69
CA ILE A 145 -17.48 0.74 -0.54
C ILE A 145 -16.27 1.26 -1.36
N PRO A 146 -15.23 0.44 -1.63
CA PRO A 146 -13.98 0.88 -2.22
C PRO A 146 -14.03 1.00 -3.77
N ASN A 147 -15.11 1.52 -4.33
CA ASN A 147 -15.31 1.65 -5.78
C ASN A 147 -15.04 3.07 -6.32
N VAL A 148 -14.77 4.02 -5.43
CA VAL A 148 -14.43 5.40 -5.81
C VAL A 148 -12.93 5.60 -5.78
N SER A 149 -12.39 6.27 -6.79
CA SER A 149 -10.96 6.60 -6.85
C SER A 149 -10.59 7.66 -5.82
N PRO A 150 -9.46 7.50 -5.08
CA PRO A 150 -8.89 8.55 -4.26
C PRO A 150 -8.20 9.65 -5.09
N ASP A 151 -8.03 9.44 -6.39
CA ASP A 151 -7.44 10.39 -7.33
C ASP A 151 -8.22 11.71 -7.34
N ASN A 152 -7.47 12.82 -7.39
CA ASN A 152 -8.01 14.19 -7.37
C ASN A 152 -8.86 14.51 -6.11
N LYS A 153 -8.74 13.74 -5.04
CA LYS A 153 -9.37 14.07 -3.76
C LYS A 153 -8.47 15.00 -2.95
N PRO A 154 -9.05 16.00 -2.27
CA PRO A 154 -8.27 16.91 -1.43
C PRO A 154 -7.66 16.18 -0.23
N ILE A 155 -6.47 16.60 0.15
CA ILE A 155 -5.77 16.12 1.34
C ILE A 155 -5.13 17.29 2.08
N SER A 156 -5.21 17.25 3.41
CA SER A 156 -4.68 18.30 4.27
C SER A 156 -3.19 18.08 4.55
N ILE A 157 -2.35 18.38 3.57
CA ILE A 157 -0.89 18.43 3.74
C ILE A 157 -0.39 19.85 3.51
N SER A 158 0.70 20.22 4.16
CA SER A 158 1.32 21.56 4.03
C SER A 158 2.32 21.61 2.88
N ALA A 159 2.99 20.51 2.58
CA ALA A 159 3.91 20.39 1.45
C ALA A 159 4.06 18.93 0.99
N ALA A 160 4.39 18.76 -0.30
CA ALA A 160 4.97 17.53 -0.83
C ALA A 160 6.50 17.64 -0.72
N CYS A 161 7.18 16.61 -0.27
CA CYS A 161 8.62 16.66 -0.04
C CYS A 161 9.33 15.33 -0.34
N LEU A 162 10.62 15.38 -0.50
CA LEU A 162 11.50 14.22 -0.48
C LEU A 162 11.59 13.64 0.94
N LYS A 163 12.21 12.50 1.07
CA LYS A 163 12.41 11.82 2.37
C LYS A 163 13.17 12.67 3.40
N ASP A 164 14.07 13.53 2.94
CA ASP A 164 14.85 14.45 3.78
C ASP A 164 14.09 15.74 4.17
N GLY A 165 12.86 15.90 3.68
CA GLY A 165 12.03 17.08 3.92
C GLY A 165 12.19 18.19 2.90
N THR A 166 13.05 18.05 1.89
CA THR A 166 13.18 19.00 0.79
C THR A 166 11.86 19.11 0.03
N GLU A 167 11.26 20.28 -0.01
CA GLU A 167 9.98 20.49 -0.68
C GLU A 167 10.10 20.34 -2.20
N VAL A 168 9.11 19.68 -2.80
CA VAL A 168 8.99 19.49 -4.24
C VAL A 168 7.64 20.00 -4.70
N LEU A 169 7.67 20.96 -5.61
CA LEU A 169 6.46 21.47 -6.26
C LEU A 169 6.42 20.94 -7.69
N LEU A 170 5.37 20.20 -8.00
CA LEU A 170 5.11 19.71 -9.34
C LEU A 170 4.01 20.55 -9.98
N ASP A 171 4.19 20.89 -11.25
CA ASP A 171 3.10 21.31 -12.10
C ASP A 171 2.31 20.09 -12.60
N GLN A 172 1.20 20.34 -13.28
CA GLN A 172 0.32 19.28 -13.77
C GLN A 172 1.00 18.40 -14.84
N GLU A 173 1.87 18.96 -15.66
CA GLU A 173 2.59 18.21 -16.70
C GLU A 173 3.57 17.22 -16.05
N GLN A 174 4.36 17.68 -15.09
CA GLN A 174 5.30 16.86 -14.35
C GLN A 174 4.58 15.76 -13.54
N ALA A 175 3.46 16.08 -12.90
CA ALA A 175 2.64 15.11 -12.18
C ALA A 175 2.05 14.06 -13.13
N ASN A 176 1.65 14.44 -14.34
CA ASN A 176 1.18 13.52 -15.38
C ASN A 176 2.31 12.61 -15.90
N VAL A 177 3.55 13.12 -15.97
CA VAL A 177 4.72 12.28 -16.30
C VAL A 177 4.90 11.19 -15.24
N VAL A 178 4.85 11.52 -13.95
CA VAL A 178 4.91 10.54 -12.85
C VAL A 178 3.79 9.52 -13.00
N ASN A 179 2.56 9.97 -13.26
CA ASN A 179 1.41 9.11 -13.48
C ASN A 179 1.54 8.17 -14.68
N SER A 180 2.23 8.61 -15.73
CA SER A 180 2.50 7.78 -16.91
C SER A 180 3.36 6.55 -16.61
N PHE A 181 4.06 6.56 -15.48
CA PHE A 181 4.86 5.44 -14.97
C PHE A 181 4.07 4.51 -14.03
N GLY A 182 2.77 4.76 -13.82
CA GLY A 182 1.96 4.01 -12.85
C GLY A 182 2.35 4.32 -11.40
N VAL A 183 2.62 5.59 -11.12
CA VAL A 183 2.97 6.11 -9.80
C VAL A 183 2.11 7.32 -9.51
N ALA A 184 1.51 7.38 -8.33
CA ALA A 184 0.79 8.54 -7.85
C ALA A 184 1.71 9.54 -7.16
N THR A 185 1.27 10.78 -7.06
CA THR A 185 2.02 11.86 -6.42
C THR A 185 1.07 12.89 -5.81
N TRP A 186 1.62 13.96 -5.27
CA TRP A 186 0.86 15.09 -4.72
C TRP A 186 0.91 16.26 -5.69
N LEU A 187 -0.27 16.79 -6.05
CA LEU A 187 -0.40 17.98 -6.88
C LEU A 187 -1.09 19.08 -6.09
N ASN A 188 -0.48 20.27 -6.06
CA ASN A 188 -1.13 21.45 -5.49
C ASN A 188 -1.91 22.19 -6.59
N MET A 189 -3.23 22.08 -6.55
CA MET A 189 -4.15 22.80 -7.43
C MET A 189 -5.31 23.32 -6.57
N ASN A 190 -5.15 24.55 -6.05
CA ASN A 190 -6.05 25.11 -5.03
C ASN A 190 -6.17 24.20 -3.79
N GLY A 191 -5.03 23.80 -3.22
CA GLY A 191 -4.88 22.80 -2.19
C GLY A 191 -4.32 21.50 -2.74
N PHE A 192 -3.64 20.76 -1.86
CA PHE A 192 -3.03 19.49 -2.25
C PHE A 192 -4.07 18.41 -2.52
N ARG A 193 -3.78 17.58 -3.53
CA ARG A 193 -4.59 16.47 -3.98
C ARG A 193 -3.71 15.26 -4.24
N LEU A 194 -4.22 14.07 -3.95
CA LEU A 194 -3.63 12.84 -4.46
C LEU A 194 -3.86 12.81 -5.98
N TRP A 195 -2.81 12.57 -6.76
CA TRP A 195 -2.84 12.62 -8.22
C TRP A 195 -2.37 11.32 -8.84
N GLY A 196 -3.32 10.52 -9.33
CA GLY A 196 -3.11 9.24 -9.99
C GLY A 196 -4.02 8.13 -9.51
N ASN A 197 -4.53 7.30 -10.46
CA ASN A 197 -5.33 6.11 -10.19
C ASN A 197 -4.76 4.86 -10.86
N ASN A 198 -3.54 4.93 -11.42
CA ASN A 198 -2.90 3.77 -12.03
C ASN A 198 -2.27 2.88 -10.94
N THR A 199 -2.45 1.56 -11.06
CA THR A 199 -1.66 0.60 -10.28
C THR A 199 -0.23 0.51 -10.81
N ALA A 200 0.62 -0.17 -10.07
CA ALA A 200 2.03 -0.32 -10.43
C ALA A 200 2.26 -1.16 -11.70
N CYS A 201 1.30 -1.95 -12.17
CA CYS A 201 1.43 -2.69 -13.42
C CYS A 201 1.41 -1.80 -14.67
N TYR A 202 0.88 -0.58 -14.55
CA TYR A 202 0.88 0.38 -15.66
C TYR A 202 2.30 0.99 -15.86
N PRO A 203 2.77 1.23 -17.08
CA PRO A 203 2.09 1.04 -18.37
C PRO A 203 2.23 -0.36 -18.99
N GLY A 204 2.86 -1.32 -18.32
CA GLY A 204 3.08 -2.67 -18.86
C GLY A 204 1.79 -3.46 -19.06
N ASN A 205 0.78 -3.24 -18.21
CA ASN A 205 -0.56 -3.76 -18.37
C ASN A 205 -1.57 -2.60 -18.39
N THR A 206 -2.43 -2.58 -19.40
CA THR A 206 -3.44 -1.54 -19.63
C THR A 206 -4.88 -2.04 -19.50
N ASP A 207 -5.07 -3.32 -19.12
CA ASP A 207 -6.41 -3.88 -18.85
C ASP A 207 -7.08 -3.05 -17.74
N PRO A 208 -8.28 -2.50 -17.96
CA PRO A 208 -8.94 -1.63 -16.97
C PRO A 208 -9.09 -2.22 -15.58
N LYS A 209 -9.28 -3.54 -15.46
CA LYS A 209 -9.41 -4.23 -14.16
C LYS A 209 -8.10 -4.29 -13.36
N ASP A 210 -6.96 -4.26 -14.04
CA ASP A 210 -5.64 -4.33 -13.42
C ASP A 210 -4.99 -2.95 -13.30
N ARG A 211 -5.26 -2.09 -14.30
CA ARG A 211 -4.67 -0.75 -14.40
C ARG A 211 -5.19 0.22 -13.33
N TRP A 212 -6.51 0.23 -13.08
CA TRP A 212 -7.13 1.22 -12.21
C TRP A 212 -7.17 0.77 -10.76
N PHE A 213 -6.53 1.52 -9.88
CA PHE A 213 -6.43 1.18 -8.46
C PHE A 213 -7.79 1.02 -7.78
N SER A 214 -8.73 1.93 -8.02
CA SER A 214 -10.09 1.83 -7.48
C SER A 214 -10.84 0.59 -7.99
N VAL A 215 -10.69 0.25 -9.26
CA VAL A 215 -11.30 -0.96 -9.85
C VAL A 215 -10.68 -2.22 -9.23
N ARG A 216 -9.33 -2.24 -9.11
CA ARG A 216 -8.64 -3.40 -8.54
C ARG A 216 -9.01 -3.63 -7.07
N ARG A 217 -9.09 -2.55 -6.28
CA ARG A 217 -9.54 -2.63 -4.89
C ARG A 217 -10.98 -3.15 -4.79
N PHE A 218 -11.87 -2.64 -5.64
CA PHE A 218 -13.24 -3.09 -5.66
C PHE A 218 -13.34 -4.59 -5.95
N PHE A 219 -12.60 -5.11 -6.92
CA PHE A 219 -12.56 -6.56 -7.17
C PHE A 219 -12.05 -7.36 -5.97
N CYS A 220 -10.98 -6.92 -5.30
CA CYS A 220 -10.51 -7.59 -4.09
C CYS A 220 -11.58 -7.61 -2.99
N TRP A 221 -12.30 -6.52 -2.81
CA TRP A 221 -13.38 -6.40 -1.82
C TRP A 221 -14.58 -7.28 -2.18
N ASP A 222 -15.01 -7.25 -3.44
CA ASP A 222 -16.14 -8.04 -3.95
C ASP A 222 -15.84 -9.55 -3.85
N ASP A 223 -14.68 -9.99 -4.33
CA ASP A 223 -14.22 -11.39 -4.22
C ASP A 223 -14.21 -11.86 -2.76
N ASN A 224 -13.60 -11.07 -1.86
CA ASN A 224 -13.53 -11.42 -0.44
C ASN A 224 -14.93 -11.48 0.21
N THR A 225 -15.81 -10.57 -0.13
CA THR A 225 -17.19 -10.52 0.36
C THR A 225 -17.99 -11.74 -0.14
N PHE A 226 -17.82 -12.06 -1.42
CA PHE A 226 -18.43 -13.26 -2.01
C PHE A 226 -17.96 -14.54 -1.31
N ILE A 227 -16.65 -14.69 -1.13
CA ILE A 227 -16.08 -15.86 -0.44
C ILE A 227 -16.65 -15.99 0.97
N GLN A 228 -16.65 -14.92 1.77
CA GLN A 228 -17.16 -14.96 3.14
C GLN A 228 -18.66 -15.28 3.19
N THR A 229 -19.44 -14.70 2.28
CA THR A 229 -20.90 -14.91 2.23
C THR A 229 -21.26 -16.34 1.86
N TYR A 230 -20.57 -16.92 0.87
CA TYR A 230 -20.92 -18.23 0.34
C TYR A 230 -20.10 -19.40 0.90
N PHE A 231 -19.10 -19.12 1.76
CA PHE A 231 -18.27 -20.18 2.35
C PHE A 231 -19.09 -21.26 3.07
N GLN A 232 -20.19 -20.88 3.71
CA GLN A 232 -21.09 -21.80 4.39
C GLN A 232 -21.78 -22.80 3.46
N LYS A 233 -21.76 -22.53 2.14
CA LYS A 233 -22.34 -23.41 1.11
C LYS A 233 -21.33 -24.37 0.50
N VAL A 234 -20.07 -24.28 0.89
CA VAL A 234 -19.04 -25.23 0.47
C VAL A 234 -19.41 -26.62 1.00
N SER A 235 -19.39 -27.60 0.11
CA SER A 235 -19.77 -29.00 0.38
C SER A 235 -21.28 -29.26 0.61
N ASP A 236 -22.15 -28.26 0.45
CA ASP A 236 -23.59 -28.51 0.42
C ASP A 236 -23.96 -29.33 -0.85
N PRO A 237 -24.94 -30.26 -0.77
CA PRO A 237 -25.40 -30.97 -1.94
C PRO A 237 -25.98 -30.04 -3.00
N LEU A 238 -25.50 -30.16 -4.23
CA LEU A 238 -26.06 -29.42 -5.36
C LEU A 238 -27.44 -29.98 -5.71
N ASN A 239 -28.50 -29.24 -5.43
CA ASN A 239 -29.83 -29.54 -5.90
C ASN A 239 -30.53 -28.28 -6.43
N LYS A 240 -31.55 -28.48 -7.27
CA LYS A 240 -32.30 -27.40 -7.93
C LYS A 240 -33.02 -26.42 -6.99
N ARG A 241 -33.02 -26.65 -5.67
CA ARG A 241 -33.63 -25.75 -4.68
C ARG A 241 -32.62 -24.80 -4.02
N LEU A 242 -31.32 -25.02 -4.30
CA LEU A 242 -30.20 -24.22 -3.74
C LEU A 242 -29.55 -23.28 -4.76
N ILE A 243 -30.02 -23.31 -6.01
CA ILE A 243 -29.56 -22.45 -7.11
C ILE A 243 -30.63 -21.38 -7.38
#